data_7ccbaee8d9c625c0c6c53a82fbfd9a11
#
_entry.id   7ccbaee8d9c625c0c6c53a82fbfd9a11
#
_cell.length_a   1.000
_cell.length_b   1.000
_cell.length_c   1.000
_cell.angle_alpha   90.00
_cell.angle_beta   90.00
_cell.angle_gamma   90.00
#
_symmetry.space_group_name_H-M   'P 1'
#
loop_
_entity.id
_entity.type
_entity.pdbx_description
1 polymer ?
#
loop_
_entity_poly.entity_id
_entity_poly.type
_entity_poly.pdbx_seq_one_letter_code
_entity_poly.pdbx_strand_id
1 'polypeptide(L)'
;KYLIFNLREYNCLEKKIPSEYLYKESTYGSKKSKKNVNLFTWGAKHNQRIKFARAVCINSPNYSVLNFLIIPNTSYNVPFFGVDFVSLPNSHLLVLDFQPSLNVENQFSHELIHKLIDFKNLCHSSLPIAEKMSDDVARFFSPGLIWSKLPKEENSEYLIANQLYNSFTEYLKLYLEILFESNEVNAKLQTELRIGQNNYLKYRRDKDPARPMLSSLFGKEFTESLIQEVLFTT
;
A
#
# COMPACT_ATOMS: atom_id res chain seq x y z
N LYS A 1 1.01 -11.62 -8.91
CA LYS A 1 1.10 -11.77 -10.37
C LYS A 1 0.33 -10.67 -11.09
N TYR A 2 -0.92 -10.37 -10.73
CA TYR A 2 -1.77 -9.35 -11.36
C TYR A 2 -1.10 -7.95 -11.36
N LEU A 3 -0.58 -7.49 -10.22
CA LEU A 3 0.14 -6.22 -10.09
C LEU A 3 1.32 -6.09 -11.05
N ILE A 4 2.14 -7.13 -11.11
CA ILE A 4 3.33 -7.17 -11.97
C ILE A 4 2.92 -7.13 -13.44
N PHE A 5 1.86 -7.85 -13.81
CA PHE A 5 1.34 -7.87 -15.16
C PHE A 5 0.87 -6.47 -15.59
N ASN A 6 0.00 -5.83 -14.81
CA ASN A 6 -0.51 -4.48 -15.13
C ASN A 6 0.62 -3.45 -15.26
N LEU A 7 1.60 -3.43 -14.35
CA LEU A 7 2.72 -2.50 -14.43
C LEU A 7 3.61 -2.75 -15.67
N ARG A 8 3.74 -4.00 -16.13
CA ARG A 8 4.47 -4.32 -17.37
C ARG A 8 3.76 -3.82 -18.63
N GLU A 9 2.43 -3.83 -18.66
CA GLU A 9 1.66 -3.27 -19.79
C GLU A 9 1.92 -1.76 -19.97
N TYR A 10 2.24 -1.05 -18.88
CA TYR A 10 2.68 0.35 -18.91
C TYR A 10 4.20 0.53 -19.03
N ASN A 11 4.92 -0.48 -19.54
CA ASN A 11 6.37 -0.44 -19.73
C ASN A 11 7.20 -0.16 -18.45
N CYS A 12 6.67 -0.53 -17.30
CA CYS A 12 7.44 -0.45 -16.07
C CYS A 12 8.54 -1.51 -16.05
N LEU A 13 9.75 -1.06 -15.71
CA LEU A 13 10.93 -1.91 -15.60
C LEU A 13 11.09 -2.39 -14.15
N GLU A 14 11.67 -3.56 -13.99
CA GLU A 14 12.05 -4.04 -12.66
C GLU A 14 13.08 -3.09 -12.03
N LYS A 15 12.84 -2.68 -10.79
CA LYS A 15 13.81 -1.96 -9.96
C LYS A 15 14.41 -2.95 -8.96
N LYS A 16 15.72 -3.14 -9.03
CA LYS A 16 16.43 -4.02 -8.13
C LYS A 16 16.25 -3.59 -6.68
N ILE A 17 15.83 -4.52 -5.86
CA ILE A 17 15.83 -4.46 -4.40
C ILE A 17 17.09 -5.19 -3.95
N PRO A 18 17.82 -4.73 -2.90
CA PRO A 18 18.97 -5.46 -2.38
C PRO A 18 18.62 -6.91 -2.04
N SER A 19 19.53 -7.83 -2.34
CA SER A 19 19.28 -9.27 -2.31
C SER A 19 18.78 -9.80 -0.96
N GLU A 20 19.24 -9.20 0.13
CA GLU A 20 18.86 -9.51 1.51
C GLU A 20 17.39 -9.26 1.82
N TYR A 21 16.69 -8.41 1.01
CA TYR A 21 15.26 -8.13 1.15
C TYR A 21 14.40 -8.83 0.11
N LEU A 22 14.97 -9.45 -0.93
CA LEU A 22 14.17 -10.11 -1.97
C LEU A 22 13.41 -11.31 -1.41
N TYR A 23 14.05 -12.06 -0.52
CA TYR A 23 13.48 -13.21 0.13
C TYR A 23 14.08 -13.40 1.52
N LYS A 24 13.22 -13.63 2.51
CA LYS A 24 13.63 -13.93 3.87
C LYS A 24 12.77 -15.04 4.44
N GLU A 25 13.43 -16.08 4.95
CA GLU A 25 12.79 -17.11 5.80
C GLU A 25 13.09 -16.84 7.26
N SER A 26 12.12 -17.14 8.11
CA SER A 26 12.24 -17.09 9.56
C SER A 26 11.28 -18.08 10.21
N THR A 27 11.43 -18.24 11.52
CA THR A 27 10.51 -19.05 12.34
C THR A 27 10.03 -18.22 13.53
N TYR A 28 8.76 -18.37 13.88
CA TYR A 28 8.15 -17.71 15.03
C TYR A 28 7.34 -18.71 15.87
N GLY A 29 6.94 -18.30 17.08
CA GLY A 29 6.20 -19.13 18.02
C GLY A 29 7.04 -19.70 19.16
N SER A 30 6.48 -20.61 19.93
CA SER A 30 7.15 -21.21 21.09
C SER A 30 8.15 -22.29 20.67
N LYS A 31 9.09 -22.66 21.57
CA LYS A 31 10.04 -23.77 21.32
C LYS A 31 9.35 -25.10 20.93
N LYS A 32 8.11 -25.33 21.40
CA LYS A 32 7.32 -26.53 21.13
C LYS A 32 6.46 -26.43 19.87
N SER A 33 6.24 -25.23 19.33
CA SER A 33 5.37 -25.00 18.16
C SER A 33 5.94 -23.87 17.30
N LYS A 34 7.06 -24.18 16.64
CA LYS A 34 7.65 -23.26 15.65
C LYS A 34 6.88 -23.33 14.35
N LYS A 35 6.62 -22.19 13.76
CA LYS A 35 5.99 -22.02 12.45
C LYS A 35 6.91 -21.26 11.53
N ASN A 36 6.96 -21.65 10.27
CA ASN A 36 7.72 -20.94 9.25
C ASN A 36 6.97 -19.69 8.79
N VAL A 37 7.73 -18.67 8.46
CA VAL A 37 7.25 -17.42 7.83
C VAL A 37 8.23 -17.02 6.74
N ASN A 38 7.68 -16.63 5.60
CA ASN A 38 8.44 -16.16 4.45
C ASN A 38 8.04 -14.74 4.09
N LEU A 39 9.02 -13.93 3.75
CA LEU A 39 8.85 -12.60 3.20
C LEU A 39 9.40 -12.59 1.78
N PHE A 40 8.65 -11.97 0.87
CA PHE A 40 9.04 -11.72 -0.52
C PHE A 40 8.88 -10.25 -0.84
N THR A 41 9.83 -9.67 -1.53
CA THR A 41 9.72 -8.31 -2.04
C THR A 41 9.89 -8.26 -3.55
N TRP A 42 9.27 -7.26 -4.15
CA TRP A 42 9.38 -6.98 -5.57
C TRP A 42 9.34 -5.47 -5.78
N GLY A 43 10.10 -4.97 -6.75
CA GLY A 43 10.17 -3.55 -7.09
C GLY A 43 10.09 -3.28 -8.59
N ALA A 44 9.47 -2.15 -8.94
CA ALA A 44 9.44 -1.63 -10.30
C ALA A 44 9.60 -0.11 -10.33
N LYS A 45 9.91 0.43 -11.49
CA LYS A 45 9.95 1.86 -11.78
C LYS A 45 9.51 2.13 -13.21
N HIS A 46 9.06 3.33 -13.47
CA HIS A 46 8.93 3.89 -14.82
C HIS A 46 9.72 5.19 -14.88
N ASN A 47 10.58 5.35 -15.88
CA ASN A 47 11.57 6.43 -15.90
C ASN A 47 10.98 7.84 -15.74
N GLN A 48 9.79 8.07 -16.26
CA GLN A 48 9.09 9.36 -16.15
C GLN A 48 8.02 9.39 -15.06
N ARG A 49 7.20 8.34 -14.91
CA ARG A 49 5.94 8.36 -14.17
C ARG A 49 6.02 7.79 -12.75
N ILE A 50 6.79 6.73 -12.56
CA ILE A 50 6.87 6.01 -11.28
C ILE A 50 8.31 6.04 -10.76
N LYS A 51 8.51 6.74 -9.66
CA LYS A 51 9.78 6.76 -8.94
C LYS A 51 10.10 5.37 -8.39
N PHE A 52 9.12 4.75 -7.76
CA PHE A 52 9.22 3.41 -7.19
C PHE A 52 7.83 2.81 -6.97
N ALA A 53 7.62 1.59 -7.45
CA ALA A 53 6.51 0.73 -7.06
C ALA A 53 7.09 -0.51 -6.38
N ARG A 54 6.53 -0.90 -5.24
CA ARG A 54 7.01 -2.07 -4.50
C ARG A 54 5.87 -2.90 -3.93
N ALA A 55 6.06 -4.21 -3.89
CA ALA A 55 5.21 -5.13 -3.16
C ALA A 55 6.04 -5.86 -2.11
N VAL A 56 5.50 -6.00 -0.91
CA VAL A 56 6.02 -6.87 0.14
C VAL A 56 4.92 -7.85 0.51
N CYS A 57 5.24 -9.14 0.40
CA CYS A 57 4.34 -10.22 0.74
C CYS A 57 4.92 -11.02 1.91
N ILE A 58 4.11 -11.27 2.93
CA ILE A 58 4.46 -12.15 4.02
C ILE A 58 3.48 -13.31 3.99
N ASN A 59 3.99 -14.53 4.12
CA ASN A 59 3.17 -15.72 4.14
C ASN A 59 3.60 -16.68 5.25
N SER A 60 2.63 -17.12 6.04
CA SER A 60 2.77 -18.11 7.09
C SER A 60 1.42 -18.75 7.41
N PRO A 61 1.35 -19.80 8.24
CA PRO A 61 0.07 -20.37 8.65
C PRO A 61 -0.88 -19.39 9.37
N ASN A 62 -0.36 -18.34 10.01
CA ASN A 62 -1.15 -17.41 10.81
C ASN A 62 -1.20 -16.00 10.25
N TYR A 63 -0.28 -15.66 9.36
CA TYR A 63 -0.14 -14.30 8.80
C TYR A 63 -0.07 -14.38 7.29
N SER A 64 -0.85 -13.54 6.63
CA SER A 64 -0.71 -13.27 5.20
C SER A 64 -0.78 -11.75 5.00
N VAL A 65 0.23 -11.18 4.38
CA VAL A 65 0.31 -9.73 4.17
C VAL A 65 0.61 -9.44 2.71
N LEU A 66 -0.11 -8.51 2.14
CA LEU A 66 0.25 -7.79 0.94
C LEU A 66 0.32 -6.30 1.28
N ASN A 67 1.54 -5.76 1.35
CA ASN A 67 1.76 -4.32 1.39
C ASN A 67 2.27 -3.89 0.01
N PHE A 68 1.53 -3.00 -0.66
CA PHE A 68 1.89 -2.50 -1.98
C PHE A 68 1.80 -0.98 -2.00
N LEU A 69 2.82 -0.33 -2.55
CA LEU A 69 2.88 1.12 -2.68
C LEU A 69 3.43 1.51 -4.06
N ILE A 70 2.75 2.45 -4.73
CA ILE A 70 3.31 3.17 -5.88
C ILE A 70 3.63 4.60 -5.44
N ILE A 71 4.86 5.00 -5.64
CA ILE A 71 5.37 6.36 -5.42
C ILE A 71 5.49 7.01 -6.80
N PRO A 72 4.61 7.97 -7.16
CA PRO A 72 4.70 8.67 -8.43
C PRO A 72 5.89 9.61 -8.47
N ASN A 73 6.34 9.95 -9.68
CA ASN A 73 7.32 11.02 -9.86
C ASN A 73 6.66 12.38 -9.53
N THR A 74 7.37 13.24 -8.84
CA THR A 74 6.87 14.58 -8.44
C THR A 74 6.68 15.56 -9.60
N SER A 75 7.07 15.19 -10.80
CA SER A 75 6.71 15.91 -12.02
C SER A 75 5.21 15.87 -12.34
N TYR A 76 4.44 15.03 -11.65
CA TYR A 76 3.01 14.83 -11.87
C TYR A 76 2.24 14.98 -10.57
N ASN A 77 1.09 15.68 -10.60
CA ASN A 77 0.23 15.86 -9.41
C ASN A 77 -0.66 14.61 -9.21
N VAL A 78 -0.03 13.50 -8.89
CA VAL A 78 -0.69 12.20 -8.65
C VAL A 78 -0.40 11.75 -7.21
N PRO A 79 -1.40 11.25 -6.45
CA PRO A 79 -1.19 10.72 -5.11
C PRO A 79 -0.41 9.41 -5.12
N PHE A 80 -0.02 8.91 -3.96
CA PHE A 80 0.43 7.52 -3.85
C PHE A 80 -0.74 6.55 -4.09
N PHE A 81 -0.43 5.34 -4.53
CA PHE A 81 -1.36 4.22 -4.46
C PHE A 81 -0.92 3.28 -3.34
N GLY A 82 -1.71 3.17 -2.29
CA GLY A 82 -1.38 2.40 -1.10
C GLY A 82 -2.33 1.24 -0.85
N VAL A 83 -1.77 0.06 -0.58
CA VAL A 83 -2.49 -1.15 -0.22
C VAL A 83 -1.84 -1.80 0.99
N ASP A 84 -2.66 -2.12 1.99
CA ASP A 84 -2.28 -2.95 3.13
C ASP A 84 -3.39 -3.98 3.37
N PHE A 85 -3.20 -5.20 2.87
CA PHE A 85 -4.08 -6.33 3.15
C PHE A 85 -3.37 -7.26 4.11
N VAL A 86 -3.86 -7.31 5.34
CA VAL A 86 -3.21 -8.02 6.45
C VAL A 86 -4.18 -9.01 7.06
N SER A 87 -3.90 -10.30 6.89
CA SER A 87 -4.58 -11.39 7.60
C SER A 87 -3.77 -11.76 8.84
N LEU A 88 -4.39 -11.59 9.99
CA LEU A 88 -3.88 -11.95 11.31
C LEU A 88 -4.54 -13.26 11.78
N PRO A 89 -4.12 -13.83 12.92
CA PRO A 89 -4.74 -15.07 13.44
C PRO A 89 -6.27 -15.01 13.58
N ASN A 90 -6.82 -13.85 13.95
CA ASN A 90 -8.25 -13.71 14.29
C ASN A 90 -8.99 -12.65 13.46
N SER A 91 -8.31 -11.94 12.56
CA SER A 91 -8.93 -10.84 11.82
C SER A 91 -8.19 -10.53 10.52
N HIS A 92 -8.90 -9.83 9.63
CA HIS A 92 -8.32 -9.20 8.45
C HIS A 92 -8.40 -7.68 8.62
N LEU A 93 -7.32 -6.98 8.28
CA LEU A 93 -7.24 -5.52 8.18
C LEU A 93 -6.99 -5.17 6.73
N LEU A 94 -7.83 -4.32 6.15
CA LEU A 94 -7.85 -4.03 4.73
C LEU A 94 -7.81 -2.52 4.52
N VAL A 95 -6.74 -2.06 3.89
CA VAL A 95 -6.56 -0.65 3.46
C VAL A 95 -6.31 -0.63 1.97
N LEU A 96 -7.06 0.20 1.26
CA LEU A 96 -6.86 0.51 -0.15
C LEU A 96 -7.20 1.97 -0.37
N ASP A 97 -6.25 2.75 -0.91
CA ASP A 97 -6.45 4.18 -1.05
C ASP A 97 -5.50 4.87 -2.05
N PHE A 98 -5.94 6.04 -2.54
CA PHE A 98 -5.11 7.05 -3.18
C PHE A 98 -4.62 8.02 -2.12
N GLN A 99 -3.43 7.79 -1.56
CA GLN A 99 -2.92 8.52 -0.40
C GLN A 99 -2.32 9.87 -0.81
N PRO A 100 -2.89 11.00 -0.37
CA PRO A 100 -2.43 12.31 -0.77
C PRO A 100 -1.05 12.66 -0.20
N SER A 101 -0.24 13.34 -1.00
CA SER A 101 1.00 14.00 -0.56
C SER A 101 0.81 15.50 -0.31
N LEU A 102 -0.29 16.07 -0.77
CA LEU A 102 -0.76 17.41 -0.49
C LEU A 102 -2.13 17.38 0.20
N ASN A 103 -2.70 18.54 0.51
CA ASN A 103 -4.10 18.61 0.90
C ASN A 103 -4.98 18.05 -0.23
N VAL A 104 -6.07 17.35 0.14
CA VAL A 104 -6.98 16.70 -0.81
C VAL A 104 -7.45 17.66 -1.90
N GLU A 105 -7.87 18.88 -1.52
CA GLU A 105 -8.38 19.93 -2.43
C GLU A 105 -7.34 20.39 -3.46
N ASN A 106 -6.04 20.27 -3.15
CA ASN A 106 -4.94 20.65 -4.03
C ASN A 106 -4.46 19.50 -4.93
N GLN A 107 -4.83 18.27 -4.60
CA GLN A 107 -4.34 17.10 -5.31
C GLN A 107 -5.42 16.35 -6.10
N PHE A 108 -6.68 16.47 -5.69
CA PHE A 108 -7.79 15.73 -6.30
C PHE A 108 -8.79 16.69 -6.95
N SER A 109 -9.22 16.38 -8.17
CA SER A 109 -10.38 17.04 -8.76
C SER A 109 -11.68 16.60 -8.07
N HIS A 110 -12.72 17.42 -8.14
CA HIS A 110 -14.04 17.07 -7.62
C HIS A 110 -14.57 15.76 -8.27
N GLU A 111 -14.37 15.59 -9.56
CA GLU A 111 -14.77 14.39 -10.30
C GLU A 111 -14.07 13.13 -9.76
N LEU A 112 -12.75 13.22 -9.53
CA LEU A 112 -11.99 12.10 -8.95
C LEU A 112 -12.47 11.78 -7.54
N ILE A 113 -12.73 12.79 -6.70
CA ILE A 113 -13.26 12.59 -5.34
C ILE A 113 -14.58 11.83 -5.40
N HIS A 114 -15.54 12.25 -6.25
CA HIS A 114 -16.81 11.57 -6.39
C HIS A 114 -16.63 10.11 -6.84
N LYS A 115 -15.81 9.87 -7.85
CA LYS A 115 -15.53 8.52 -8.35
C LYS A 115 -14.93 7.60 -7.28
N LEU A 116 -14.00 8.11 -6.47
CA LEU A 116 -13.40 7.35 -5.36
C LEU A 116 -14.41 7.08 -4.24
N ILE A 117 -15.30 8.03 -3.93
CA ILE A 117 -16.38 7.84 -2.97
C ILE A 117 -17.37 6.78 -3.45
N ASP A 118 -17.72 6.76 -4.73
CA ASP A 118 -18.61 5.75 -5.31
C ASP A 118 -18.00 4.35 -5.23
N PHE A 119 -16.73 4.20 -5.56
CA PHE A 119 -16.02 2.93 -5.41
C PHE A 119 -15.96 2.47 -3.96
N LYS A 120 -15.64 3.38 -3.03
CA LYS A 120 -15.66 3.09 -1.60
C LYS A 120 -17.03 2.62 -1.13
N ASN A 121 -18.11 3.33 -1.50
CA ASN A 121 -19.47 2.99 -1.10
C ASN A 121 -19.88 1.62 -1.66
N LEU A 122 -19.53 1.33 -2.91
CA LEU A 122 -19.76 0.02 -3.50
C LEU A 122 -19.03 -1.09 -2.74
N CYS A 123 -17.79 -0.89 -2.37
CA CYS A 123 -17.02 -1.85 -1.59
C CYS A 123 -17.63 -2.05 -0.20
N HIS A 124 -17.97 -0.96 0.50
CA HIS A 124 -18.57 -1.01 1.84
C HIS A 124 -20.04 -1.42 1.87
N SER A 125 -20.70 -1.58 0.73
CA SER A 125 -22.01 -2.26 0.69
C SER A 125 -21.94 -3.72 1.18
N SER A 126 -20.75 -4.33 1.10
CA SER A 126 -20.50 -5.73 1.49
C SER A 126 -19.44 -5.87 2.59
N LEU A 127 -18.51 -4.91 2.71
CA LEU A 127 -17.43 -4.92 3.71
C LEU A 127 -17.74 -3.93 4.83
N PRO A 128 -17.62 -4.31 6.11
CA PRO A 128 -17.81 -3.38 7.22
C PRO A 128 -16.76 -2.27 7.21
N ILE A 129 -17.16 -1.09 7.67
CA ILE A 129 -16.23 0.03 7.89
C ILE A 129 -15.54 -0.21 9.24
N ALA A 130 -14.19 -0.12 9.25
CA ALA A 130 -13.43 -0.21 10.49
C ALA A 130 -13.57 1.06 11.35
N GLU A 131 -13.10 1.01 12.59
CA GLU A 131 -13.13 2.13 13.53
C GLU A 131 -12.45 3.38 12.96
N LYS A 132 -12.95 4.56 13.37
CA LYS A 132 -12.41 5.85 12.93
C LYS A 132 -10.92 5.95 13.31
N MET A 133 -10.10 6.34 12.34
CA MET A 133 -8.69 6.67 12.58
C MET A 133 -8.55 8.00 13.33
N SER A 134 -7.45 8.19 14.04
CA SER A 134 -7.09 9.48 14.62
C SER A 134 -6.79 10.52 13.53
N ASP A 135 -7.04 11.79 13.82
CA ASP A 135 -6.94 12.86 12.81
C ASP A 135 -5.52 13.03 12.25
N ASP A 136 -4.47 12.75 13.03
CA ASP A 136 -3.09 12.77 12.60
C ASP A 136 -2.75 11.65 11.59
N VAL A 137 -3.48 10.55 11.61
CA VAL A 137 -3.40 9.47 10.64
C VAL A 137 -4.31 9.75 9.43
N ALA A 138 -5.55 10.18 9.69
CA ALA A 138 -6.58 10.38 8.68
C ALA A 138 -6.16 11.38 7.57
N ARG A 139 -5.34 12.39 7.90
CA ARG A 139 -4.81 13.38 6.94
C ARG A 139 -4.01 12.78 5.76
N PHE A 140 -3.55 11.54 5.89
CA PHE A 140 -2.81 10.83 4.84
C PHE A 140 -3.69 9.95 3.97
N PHE A 141 -5.01 10.03 4.13
CA PHE A 141 -5.95 9.25 3.36
C PHE A 141 -6.94 10.12 2.59
N SER A 142 -7.40 9.60 1.45
CA SER A 142 -8.39 10.27 0.61
C SER A 142 -9.82 10.04 1.14
N PRO A 143 -10.80 10.81 0.65
CA PRO A 143 -12.22 10.53 0.88
C PRO A 143 -12.67 9.14 0.38
N GLY A 144 -11.93 8.56 -0.56
CA GLY A 144 -12.16 7.24 -1.12
C GLY A 144 -11.55 6.07 -0.34
N LEU A 145 -10.93 6.32 0.81
CA LEU A 145 -10.33 5.27 1.63
C LEU A 145 -11.27 4.09 1.86
N ILE A 146 -10.87 2.91 1.42
CA ILE A 146 -11.45 1.64 1.87
C ILE A 146 -10.66 1.19 3.09
N TRP A 147 -11.31 1.25 4.26
CA TRP A 147 -10.77 0.83 5.53
C TRP A 147 -11.75 -0.14 6.19
N SER A 148 -11.35 -1.41 6.25
CA SER A 148 -12.21 -2.48 6.75
C SER A 148 -11.46 -3.39 7.73
N LYS A 149 -12.20 -3.90 8.72
CA LYS A 149 -11.75 -4.93 9.65
C LYS A 149 -12.81 -6.01 9.73
N LEU A 150 -12.39 -7.24 9.49
CA LEU A 150 -13.26 -8.41 9.46
C LEU A 150 -12.73 -9.47 10.43
N PRO A 151 -13.60 -10.28 11.08
CA PRO A 151 -13.16 -11.49 11.76
C PRO A 151 -12.59 -12.47 10.74
N LYS A 152 -11.75 -13.39 11.18
CA LYS A 152 -11.22 -14.46 10.31
C LYS A 152 -12.18 -15.63 10.30
N GLU A 153 -13.06 -15.67 9.31
CA GLU A 153 -14.08 -16.68 9.08
C GLU A 153 -14.32 -16.88 7.57
N GLU A 154 -14.97 -17.97 7.19
CA GLU A 154 -15.17 -18.35 5.78
C GLU A 154 -15.90 -17.26 4.96
N ASN A 155 -16.94 -16.64 5.53
CA ASN A 155 -17.65 -15.55 4.87
C ASN A 155 -16.73 -14.34 4.60
N SER A 156 -15.84 -13.99 5.54
CA SER A 156 -14.88 -12.90 5.37
C SER A 156 -13.86 -13.21 4.27
N GLU A 157 -13.39 -14.44 4.19
CA GLU A 157 -12.47 -14.86 3.12
C GLU A 157 -13.14 -14.81 1.75
N TYR A 158 -14.42 -15.19 1.65
CA TYR A 158 -15.20 -15.03 0.43
C TYR A 158 -15.35 -13.55 0.02
N LEU A 159 -15.69 -12.66 0.95
CA LEU A 159 -15.80 -11.22 0.69
C LEU A 159 -14.46 -10.62 0.22
N ILE A 160 -13.35 -11.01 0.84
CA ILE A 160 -12.02 -10.57 0.44
C ILE A 160 -11.69 -11.05 -0.98
N ALA A 161 -11.92 -12.32 -1.27
CA ALA A 161 -11.60 -12.92 -2.56
C ALA A 161 -12.40 -12.33 -3.73
N ASN A 162 -13.62 -11.86 -3.48
CA ASN A 162 -14.52 -11.35 -4.52
C ASN A 162 -14.63 -9.82 -4.49
N GLN A 163 -15.14 -9.24 -3.40
CA GLN A 163 -15.44 -7.80 -3.34
C GLN A 163 -14.16 -6.95 -3.26
N LEU A 164 -13.25 -7.31 -2.36
CA LEU A 164 -12.00 -6.56 -2.21
C LEU A 164 -11.12 -6.70 -3.45
N TYR A 165 -11.04 -7.89 -4.05
CA TYR A 165 -10.27 -8.11 -5.27
C TYR A 165 -10.80 -7.27 -6.43
N ASN A 166 -12.11 -7.20 -6.62
CA ASN A 166 -12.72 -6.36 -7.65
C ASN A 166 -12.45 -4.88 -7.39
N SER A 167 -12.66 -4.41 -6.15
CA SER A 167 -12.36 -3.02 -5.77
C SER A 167 -10.90 -2.67 -6.00
N PHE A 168 -9.98 -3.55 -5.62
CA PHE A 168 -8.55 -3.37 -5.85
C PHE A 168 -8.22 -3.26 -7.34
N THR A 169 -8.85 -4.09 -8.17
CA THR A 169 -8.63 -4.09 -9.62
C THR A 169 -9.09 -2.77 -10.24
N GLU A 170 -10.28 -2.29 -9.89
CA GLU A 170 -10.83 -1.02 -10.39
C GLU A 170 -10.03 0.19 -9.87
N TYR A 171 -9.60 0.20 -8.60
CA TYR A 171 -8.74 1.25 -8.05
C TYR A 171 -7.39 1.30 -8.77
N LEU A 172 -6.75 0.14 -8.98
CA LEU A 172 -5.46 0.10 -9.66
C LEU A 172 -5.57 0.58 -11.12
N LYS A 173 -6.63 0.15 -11.83
CA LYS A 173 -6.88 0.58 -13.20
C LYS A 173 -7.06 2.09 -13.27
N LEU A 174 -7.95 2.65 -12.47
CA LEU A 174 -8.18 4.10 -12.39
C LEU A 174 -6.89 4.85 -12.04
N TYR A 175 -6.11 4.34 -11.08
CA TYR A 175 -4.84 4.96 -10.69
C TYR A 175 -3.85 5.03 -11.85
N LEU A 176 -3.68 3.94 -12.59
CA LEU A 176 -2.76 3.87 -13.71
C LEU A 176 -3.23 4.77 -14.87
N GLU A 177 -4.53 4.82 -15.16
CA GLU A 177 -5.09 5.77 -16.13
C GLU A 177 -4.71 7.22 -15.75
N ILE A 178 -5.02 7.66 -14.53
CA ILE A 178 -4.70 9.01 -14.05
C ILE A 178 -3.19 9.26 -14.11
N LEU A 179 -2.37 8.33 -13.66
CA LEU A 179 -0.92 8.48 -13.62
C LEU A 179 -0.34 8.65 -15.03
N PHE A 180 -0.82 7.88 -16.01
CA PHE A 180 -0.26 7.89 -17.35
C PHE A 180 -0.86 8.95 -18.27
N GLU A 181 -2.03 9.49 -17.94
CA GLU A 181 -2.68 10.58 -18.67
C GLU A 181 -2.34 11.99 -18.10
N SER A 182 -1.84 12.06 -16.84
CA SER A 182 -1.52 13.34 -16.20
C SER A 182 -0.45 14.14 -16.94
N ASN A 183 -0.60 15.46 -16.94
CA ASN A 183 0.40 16.39 -17.49
C ASN A 183 1.46 16.74 -16.44
N GLU A 184 2.63 17.16 -16.91
CA GLU A 184 3.68 17.65 -16.03
C GLU A 184 3.25 18.96 -15.35
N VAL A 185 3.64 19.10 -14.09
CA VAL A 185 3.36 20.29 -13.30
C VAL A 185 4.53 21.28 -13.33
N ASN A 186 4.25 22.54 -12.99
CA ASN A 186 5.29 23.57 -12.89
C ASN A 186 6.27 23.30 -11.72
N ALA A 187 7.44 23.94 -11.75
CA ALA A 187 8.51 23.73 -10.78
C ALA A 187 8.11 24.02 -9.32
N LYS A 188 7.17 24.96 -9.09
CA LYS A 188 6.66 25.27 -7.75
C LYS A 188 5.89 24.09 -7.19
N LEU A 189 4.88 23.61 -7.91
CA LEU A 189 4.05 22.47 -7.48
C LEU A 189 4.89 21.18 -7.36
N GLN A 190 5.86 20.96 -8.27
CA GLN A 190 6.80 19.85 -8.16
C GLN A 190 7.57 19.87 -6.83
N THR A 191 7.98 21.08 -6.38
CA THR A 191 8.67 21.21 -5.09
C THR A 191 7.74 20.91 -3.91
N GLU A 192 6.49 21.38 -3.95
CA GLU A 192 5.48 21.11 -2.92
C GLU A 192 5.17 19.61 -2.84
N LEU A 193 4.98 18.93 -3.97
CA LEU A 193 4.78 17.48 -4.05
C LEU A 193 5.95 16.71 -3.46
N ARG A 194 7.19 17.12 -3.76
CA ARG A 194 8.39 16.49 -3.21
C ARG A 194 8.45 16.62 -1.69
N ILE A 195 8.13 17.79 -1.15
CA ILE A 195 8.08 18.01 0.31
C ILE A 195 6.98 17.12 0.93
N GLY A 196 5.78 17.12 0.34
CA GLY A 196 4.67 16.31 0.82
C GLY A 196 4.96 14.81 0.78
N GLN A 197 5.53 14.30 -0.31
CA GLN A 197 5.95 12.89 -0.41
C GLN A 197 6.98 12.53 0.67
N ASN A 198 7.99 13.38 0.90
CA ASN A 198 9.00 13.15 1.93
C ASN A 198 8.39 13.14 3.34
N ASN A 199 7.44 14.04 3.62
CA ASN A 199 6.74 14.08 4.90
C ASN A 199 5.91 12.81 5.14
N TYR A 200 5.18 12.34 4.12
CA TYR A 200 4.43 11.08 4.18
C TYR A 200 5.37 9.88 4.44
N LEU A 201 6.43 9.73 3.64
CA LEU A 201 7.36 8.62 3.77
C LEU A 201 8.08 8.64 5.13
N LYS A 202 8.46 9.83 5.62
CA LYS A 202 9.03 9.98 6.96
C LYS A 202 8.05 9.56 8.05
N TYR A 203 6.80 10.04 7.98
CA TYR A 203 5.76 9.66 8.93
C TYR A 203 5.55 8.14 8.97
N ARG A 204 5.45 7.49 7.80
CA ARG A 204 5.28 6.05 7.69
C ARG A 204 6.48 5.29 8.26
N ARG A 205 7.71 5.74 8.02
CA ARG A 205 8.91 5.16 8.64
C ARG A 205 8.88 5.25 10.16
N ASP A 206 8.51 6.40 10.69
CA ASP A 206 8.57 6.65 12.13
C ASP A 206 7.43 5.92 12.88
N LYS A 207 6.26 5.78 12.26
CA LYS A 207 5.00 5.34 12.87
C LYS A 207 4.38 4.09 12.23
N ASP A 208 5.16 3.27 11.53
CA ASP A 208 4.64 2.07 10.89
C ASP A 208 4.00 1.11 11.91
N PRO A 209 2.68 0.86 11.83
CA PRO A 209 1.99 -0.04 12.76
C PRO A 209 2.39 -1.51 12.61
N ALA A 210 2.97 -1.90 11.48
CA ALA A 210 3.44 -3.27 11.24
C ALA A 210 4.77 -3.58 11.95
N ARG A 211 5.51 -2.57 12.45
CA ARG A 211 6.81 -2.72 13.08
C ARG A 211 6.87 -3.77 14.20
N PRO A 212 5.92 -3.81 15.18
CA PRO A 212 5.94 -4.84 16.21
C PRO A 212 5.76 -6.26 15.64
N MET A 213 4.85 -6.42 14.67
CA MET A 213 4.62 -7.71 14.00
C MET A 213 5.87 -8.15 13.22
N LEU A 214 6.42 -7.27 12.39
CA LEU A 214 7.64 -7.57 11.60
C LEU A 214 8.82 -7.92 12.52
N SER A 215 9.01 -7.16 13.61
CA SER A 215 10.09 -7.45 14.58
C SER A 215 9.92 -8.79 15.27
N SER A 216 8.68 -9.20 15.55
CA SER A 216 8.38 -10.52 16.12
C SER A 216 8.66 -11.65 15.13
N LEU A 217 8.43 -11.43 13.83
CA LEU A 217 8.58 -12.44 12.79
C LEU A 217 10.02 -12.57 12.26
N PHE A 218 10.72 -11.45 12.09
CA PHE A 218 12.02 -11.39 11.38
C PHE A 218 13.17 -10.79 12.20
N GLY A 219 12.89 -10.36 13.44
CA GLY A 219 13.87 -9.68 14.28
C GLY A 219 13.90 -8.17 14.06
N LYS A 220 14.34 -7.43 15.11
CA LYS A 220 14.29 -5.95 15.13
C LYS A 220 15.21 -5.33 14.08
N GLU A 221 16.45 -5.81 13.98
CA GLU A 221 17.46 -5.25 13.06
C GLU A 221 16.98 -5.34 11.59
N PHE A 222 16.58 -6.51 11.14
CA PHE A 222 16.02 -6.71 9.79
C PHE A 222 14.77 -5.85 9.54
N THR A 223 13.90 -5.72 10.54
CA THR A 223 12.67 -4.92 10.42
C THR A 223 12.97 -3.43 10.23
N GLU A 224 13.88 -2.85 11.04
CA GLU A 224 14.23 -1.45 10.89
C GLU A 224 14.89 -1.16 9.53
N SER A 225 15.77 -2.04 9.09
CA SER A 225 16.44 -1.95 7.81
C SER A 225 15.42 -2.09 6.63
N LEU A 226 14.51 -3.06 6.69
CA LEU A 226 13.45 -3.24 5.70
C LEU A 226 12.55 -1.99 5.59
N ILE A 227 12.16 -1.40 6.73
CA ILE A 227 11.32 -0.19 6.78
C ILE A 227 12.04 0.99 6.11
N GLN A 228 13.32 1.17 6.36
CA GLN A 228 14.09 2.31 5.85
C GLN A 228 14.46 2.15 4.38
N GLU A 229 14.88 0.96 3.97
CA GLU A 229 15.49 0.76 2.66
C GLU A 229 14.51 0.25 1.60
N VAL A 230 13.40 -0.36 2.01
CA VAL A 230 12.43 -0.95 1.07
C VAL A 230 11.04 -0.35 1.23
N LEU A 231 10.47 -0.34 2.45
CA LEU A 231 9.07 0.04 2.62
C LEU A 231 8.84 1.52 2.35
N PHE A 232 9.66 2.39 2.90
CA PHE A 232 9.49 3.85 2.81
C PHE A 232 10.81 4.56 2.45
N THR A 233 11.54 4.01 1.48
CA THR A 233 12.74 4.64 0.92
C THR A 233 12.38 5.95 0.20
N THR A 234 13.26 6.95 0.28
CA THR A 234 13.10 8.28 -0.35
C THR A 234 13.87 8.39 -1.67
#